data_8c8f82ce801276290e67d178afc60f16
#
_entry.id   8c8f82ce801276290e67d178afc60f16
#
_cell.length_a   1.000
_cell.length_b   1.000
_cell.length_c   1.000
_cell.angle_alpha   90.00
_cell.angle_beta   90.00
_cell.angle_gamma   90.00
#
_symmetry.space_group_name_H-M   'P 1'
#
loop_
_entity.id
_entity.type
_entity.pdbx_description
1 polymer ?
#
loop_
_entity_poly.entity_id
_entity_poly.type
_entity_poly.pdbx_seq_one_letter_code
_entity_poly.pdbx_strand_id
1 'polypeptide(L)'
;MNDEQKLEIVETATANASSLRGAAELFKQMGAIYNHVAVKIAMDLKARLSSNDDWVFVEVCSDPYWQKEKFIRLKHVKSGVFVRIAPEHQELWDFFIGFDNSDTGKFTDDIRARISSMPGWAQTEWWPGWKSLPRAILNWDGDFLADYLDGDKRHVLDLLLEEIKAIQSLMPQ
;
A
#
# COMPACT_ATOMS: atom_id res chain seq x y z
N MET A 1 -18.41 -0.91 -11.23
CA MET A 1 -19.18 0.09 -12.03
C MET A 1 -19.49 -0.50 -13.40
N ASN A 2 -20.77 -0.58 -13.78
CA ASN A 2 -21.19 -1.08 -15.09
C ASN A 2 -21.12 0.05 -16.16
N ASP A 3 -21.34 -0.30 -17.44
CA ASP A 3 -21.16 0.67 -18.53
C ASP A 3 -22.26 1.76 -18.55
N GLU A 4 -23.45 1.47 -18.04
CA GLU A 4 -24.54 2.43 -17.88
C GLU A 4 -24.17 3.50 -16.84
N GLN A 5 -23.64 3.10 -15.69
CA GLN A 5 -23.16 4.02 -14.66
C GLN A 5 -21.99 4.89 -15.14
N LYS A 6 -21.10 4.33 -15.96
CA LYS A 6 -20.00 5.12 -16.56
C LYS A 6 -20.55 6.19 -17.50
N LEU A 7 -21.54 5.83 -18.32
CA LEU A 7 -22.15 6.76 -19.25
C LEU A 7 -22.87 7.89 -18.51
N GLU A 8 -23.63 7.58 -17.48
CA GLU A 8 -24.32 8.57 -16.64
C GLU A 8 -23.34 9.57 -15.99
N ILE A 9 -22.19 9.09 -15.50
CA ILE A 9 -21.16 9.95 -14.95
C ILE A 9 -20.60 10.88 -16.04
N VAL A 10 -20.32 10.36 -17.23
CA VAL A 10 -19.80 11.18 -18.33
C VAL A 10 -20.83 12.22 -18.76
N GLU A 11 -22.09 11.83 -18.92
CA GLU A 11 -23.17 12.75 -19.28
C GLU A 11 -23.35 13.85 -18.22
N THR A 12 -23.34 13.48 -16.94
CA THR A 12 -23.44 14.45 -15.84
C THR A 12 -22.26 15.43 -15.84
N ALA A 13 -21.03 14.92 -15.99
CA ALA A 13 -19.82 15.73 -16.02
C ALA A 13 -19.78 16.68 -17.24
N THR A 14 -20.39 16.29 -18.36
CA THR A 14 -20.37 17.08 -19.60
C THR A 14 -21.66 17.86 -19.85
N ALA A 15 -22.64 17.80 -18.96
CA ALA A 15 -23.96 18.42 -19.13
C ALA A 15 -23.90 19.94 -19.37
N ASN A 16 -22.92 20.61 -18.80
CA ASN A 16 -22.67 22.04 -19.01
C ASN A 16 -21.23 22.43 -18.65
N ALA A 17 -20.83 23.66 -18.99
CA ALA A 17 -19.48 24.15 -18.73
C ALA A 17 -19.07 24.19 -17.26
N SER A 18 -20.02 24.39 -16.33
CA SER A 18 -19.74 24.40 -14.89
C SER A 18 -19.47 22.98 -14.39
N SER A 19 -20.28 22.01 -14.79
CA SER A 19 -20.08 20.58 -14.47
C SER A 19 -18.75 20.07 -15.00
N LEU A 20 -18.40 20.41 -16.24
CA LEU A 20 -17.13 20.02 -16.83
C LEU A 20 -15.91 20.64 -16.10
N ARG A 21 -16.01 21.91 -15.71
CA ARG A 21 -14.95 22.54 -14.91
C ARG A 21 -14.80 21.88 -13.54
N GLY A 22 -15.91 21.56 -12.88
CA GLY A 22 -15.92 20.86 -11.60
C GLY A 22 -15.29 19.48 -11.70
N ALA A 23 -15.65 18.69 -12.72
CA ALA A 23 -15.06 17.39 -12.97
C ALA A 23 -13.55 17.47 -13.28
N ALA A 24 -13.14 18.45 -14.10
CA ALA A 24 -11.73 18.67 -14.40
C ALA A 24 -10.91 19.08 -13.16
N GLU A 25 -11.49 19.90 -12.28
CA GLU A 25 -10.83 20.27 -11.03
C GLU A 25 -10.73 19.10 -10.06
N LEU A 26 -11.79 18.30 -9.92
CA LEU A 26 -11.75 17.08 -9.12
C LEU A 26 -10.67 16.13 -9.62
N PHE A 27 -10.57 15.94 -10.93
CA PHE A 27 -9.53 15.08 -11.53
C PHE A 27 -8.11 15.55 -11.19
N LYS A 28 -7.88 16.87 -11.19
CA LYS A 28 -6.58 17.44 -10.77
C LYS A 28 -6.27 17.15 -9.30
N GLN A 29 -7.30 17.06 -8.45
CA GLN A 29 -7.14 16.82 -7.00
C GLN A 29 -7.09 15.33 -6.64
N MET A 30 -7.31 14.41 -7.59
CA MET A 30 -7.33 12.97 -7.29
C MET A 30 -6.06 12.48 -6.62
N GLY A 31 -4.89 12.96 -7.05
CA GLY A 31 -3.63 12.63 -6.39
C GLY A 31 -3.59 13.05 -4.92
N ALA A 32 -4.13 14.21 -4.59
CA ALA A 32 -4.21 14.69 -3.21
C ALA A 32 -5.20 13.86 -2.38
N ILE A 33 -6.31 13.42 -2.98
CA ILE A 33 -7.29 12.55 -2.32
C ILE A 33 -6.66 11.21 -2.00
N TYR A 34 -6.00 10.57 -2.96
CA TYR A 34 -5.29 9.31 -2.75
C TYR A 34 -4.23 9.43 -1.67
N ASN A 35 -3.42 10.49 -1.72
CA ASN A 35 -2.40 10.74 -0.71
C ASN A 35 -3.01 10.89 0.69
N HIS A 36 -4.13 11.60 0.82
CA HIS A 36 -4.82 11.75 2.09
C HIS A 36 -5.26 10.41 2.68
N VAL A 37 -5.88 9.55 1.88
CA VAL A 37 -6.31 8.20 2.32
C VAL A 37 -5.10 7.32 2.64
N ALA A 38 -4.05 7.39 1.84
CA ALA A 38 -2.82 6.66 2.10
C ALA A 38 -2.17 7.01 3.44
N VAL A 39 -2.04 8.30 3.72
CA VAL A 39 -1.54 8.79 5.01
C VAL A 39 -2.43 8.29 6.14
N LYS A 40 -3.75 8.30 5.94
CA LYS A 40 -4.69 7.81 6.95
C LYS A 40 -4.51 6.31 7.21
N ILE A 41 -4.38 5.47 6.17
CA ILE A 41 -4.09 4.03 6.32
C ILE A 41 -2.78 3.83 7.08
N ALA A 42 -1.74 4.57 6.73
CA ALA A 42 -0.45 4.47 7.40
C ALA A 42 -0.52 4.87 8.87
N MET A 43 -1.27 5.91 9.22
CA MET A 43 -1.47 6.34 10.62
C MET A 43 -2.29 5.34 11.42
N ASP A 44 -3.35 4.79 10.83
CA ASP A 44 -4.18 3.76 11.46
C ASP A 44 -3.37 2.45 11.67
N LEU A 45 -2.54 2.07 10.69
CA LEU A 45 -1.61 0.94 10.80
C LEU A 45 -0.55 1.20 11.90
N LYS A 46 0.01 2.39 11.95
CA LYS A 46 0.95 2.81 12.99
C LYS A 46 0.33 2.70 14.38
N ALA A 47 -0.91 3.16 14.56
CA ALA A 47 -1.61 3.09 15.83
C ALA A 47 -1.78 1.63 16.28
N ARG A 48 -2.06 0.69 15.36
CA ARG A 48 -2.16 -0.73 15.67
C ARG A 48 -0.81 -1.43 15.94
N LEU A 49 0.24 -0.98 15.29
CA LEU A 49 1.61 -1.50 15.51
C LEU A 49 2.29 -0.89 16.73
N SER A 50 1.81 0.23 17.26
CA SER A 50 2.43 0.93 18.40
C SER A 50 2.44 0.12 19.70
N SER A 51 1.66 -0.96 19.78
CA SER A 51 1.73 -1.95 20.87
C SER A 51 2.82 -3.02 20.67
N ASN A 52 3.54 -2.98 19.54
CA ASN A 52 4.58 -3.90 19.17
C ASN A 52 5.90 -3.12 18.96
N ASP A 53 6.80 -3.16 19.94
CA ASP A 53 8.09 -2.44 19.92
C ASP A 53 9.06 -2.96 18.85
N ASP A 54 8.71 -4.03 18.11
CA ASP A 54 9.60 -4.61 17.10
C ASP A 54 9.64 -3.81 15.79
N TRP A 55 8.68 -2.91 15.55
CA TRP A 55 8.57 -2.15 14.31
C TRP A 55 8.54 -0.65 14.50
N VAL A 56 9.32 0.07 13.70
CA VAL A 56 9.33 1.55 13.65
C VAL A 56 8.94 2.01 12.25
N PHE A 57 7.98 2.95 12.18
CA PHE A 57 7.68 3.66 10.95
C PHE A 57 8.81 4.63 10.61
N VAL A 58 9.42 4.45 9.46
CA VAL A 58 10.54 5.30 9.00
C VAL A 58 10.05 6.36 8.04
N GLU A 59 9.11 5.99 7.17
CA GLU A 59 8.62 6.89 6.13
C GLU A 59 7.15 6.58 5.82
N VAL A 60 6.37 7.65 5.73
CA VAL A 60 5.04 7.67 5.09
C VAL A 60 5.13 8.68 3.98
N CYS A 61 4.75 8.32 2.78
CA CYS A 61 4.82 9.24 1.65
C CYS A 61 3.93 10.46 1.88
N SER A 62 4.53 11.63 1.89
CA SER A 62 3.84 12.92 2.00
C SER A 62 3.79 13.68 0.67
N ASP A 63 4.31 13.11 -0.40
CA ASP A 63 4.38 13.76 -1.71
C ASP A 63 3.08 13.52 -2.48
N PRO A 64 2.38 14.57 -2.96
CA PRO A 64 1.18 14.44 -3.77
C PRO A 64 1.43 13.79 -5.14
N TYR A 65 2.67 13.69 -5.56
CA TYR A 65 3.06 12.93 -6.75
C TYR A 65 3.70 11.62 -6.28
N TRP A 66 2.90 10.59 -6.15
CA TRP A 66 3.32 9.25 -5.80
C TRP A 66 4.58 8.84 -6.57
N GLN A 67 5.70 8.98 -5.91
CA GLN A 67 6.88 8.29 -6.39
C GLN A 67 6.69 6.81 -6.07
N LYS A 68 6.76 5.99 -7.08
CA LYS A 68 6.59 4.53 -7.13
C LYS A 68 7.19 3.74 -5.96
N GLU A 69 7.93 4.38 -5.08
CA GLU A 69 8.81 3.70 -4.15
C GLU A 69 8.52 3.99 -2.66
N LYS A 70 7.53 4.82 -2.32
CA LYS A 70 7.50 5.40 -0.97
C LYS A 70 6.12 5.44 -0.30
N PHE A 71 5.36 4.34 -0.31
CA PHE A 71 4.05 4.38 0.36
C PHE A 71 4.19 4.28 1.88
N ILE A 72 4.61 3.13 2.40
CA ILE A 72 4.88 2.90 3.83
C ILE A 72 6.21 2.16 3.92
N ARG A 73 7.10 2.63 4.79
CA ARG A 73 8.36 1.98 5.10
C ARG A 73 8.47 1.73 6.58
N LEU A 74 8.62 0.47 6.93
CA LEU A 74 8.79 -0.01 8.29
C LEU A 74 10.22 -0.52 8.48
N LYS A 75 10.80 -0.32 9.67
CA LYS A 75 12.07 -0.90 10.06
C LYS A 75 11.85 -1.86 11.22
N HIS A 76 12.31 -3.09 11.08
CA HIS A 76 12.38 -4.03 12.19
C HIS A 76 13.55 -3.65 13.12
N VAL A 77 13.25 -3.40 14.40
CA VAL A 77 14.20 -2.79 15.34
C VAL A 77 15.41 -3.68 15.55
N LYS A 78 15.20 -4.96 15.81
CA LYS A 78 16.30 -5.90 16.15
C LYS A 78 17.18 -6.23 14.93
N SER A 79 16.61 -6.57 13.79
CA SER A 79 17.38 -6.96 12.60
C SER A 79 17.83 -5.76 11.76
N GLY A 80 17.21 -4.61 11.94
CA GLY A 80 17.44 -3.43 11.12
C GLY A 80 16.95 -3.55 9.67
N VAL A 81 16.21 -4.61 9.35
CA VAL A 81 15.65 -4.86 8.02
C VAL A 81 14.49 -3.90 7.75
N PHE A 82 14.38 -3.43 6.53
CA PHE A 82 13.27 -2.60 6.08
C PHE A 82 12.25 -3.40 5.30
N VAL A 83 10.98 -3.13 5.58
CA VAL A 83 9.82 -3.63 4.85
C VAL A 83 9.11 -2.46 4.22
N ARG A 84 8.69 -2.64 2.98
CA ARG A 84 7.99 -1.65 2.20
C ARG A 84 6.62 -2.17 1.78
N ILE A 85 5.61 -1.30 1.88
CA ILE A 85 4.33 -1.46 1.21
C ILE A 85 4.26 -0.34 0.18
N ALA A 86 4.09 -0.68 -1.09
CA ALA A 86 4.11 0.30 -2.17
C ALA A 86 3.26 -0.16 -3.35
N PRO A 87 2.77 0.78 -4.19
CA PRO A 87 2.15 0.42 -5.44
C PRO A 87 3.20 -0.04 -6.45
N GLU A 88 2.85 -1.02 -7.27
CA GLU A 88 3.71 -1.52 -8.34
C GLU A 88 3.73 -0.55 -9.54
N HIS A 89 2.62 0.15 -9.76
CA HIS A 89 2.44 1.10 -10.86
C HIS A 89 2.14 2.51 -10.36
N GLN A 90 2.47 3.52 -11.16
CA GLN A 90 2.21 4.94 -10.84
C GLN A 90 0.72 5.26 -10.67
N GLU A 91 -0.14 4.43 -11.25
CA GLU A 91 -1.60 4.58 -11.22
C GLU A 91 -2.24 4.01 -9.95
N LEU A 92 -1.44 3.67 -8.93
CA LEU A 92 -1.86 3.13 -7.63
C LEU A 92 -2.61 1.77 -7.73
N TRP A 93 -2.21 0.97 -8.69
CA TRP A 93 -2.74 -0.37 -8.88
C TRP A 93 -1.68 -1.39 -8.44
N ASP A 94 -2.13 -2.55 -8.04
CA ASP A 94 -1.26 -3.66 -7.68
C ASP A 94 -0.24 -3.30 -6.60
N PHE A 95 -0.71 -3.23 -5.36
CA PHE A 95 0.17 -3.03 -4.22
C PHE A 95 0.96 -4.30 -3.89
N PHE A 96 2.17 -4.12 -3.46
CA PHE A 96 3.01 -5.18 -2.92
C PHE A 96 3.49 -4.86 -1.51
N ILE A 97 3.83 -5.92 -0.78
CA ILE A 97 4.61 -5.86 0.45
C ILE A 97 5.91 -6.63 0.23
N GLY A 98 7.03 -6.11 0.68
CA GLY A 98 8.30 -6.78 0.47
C GLY A 98 9.44 -6.16 1.25
N PHE A 99 10.57 -6.84 1.21
CA PHE A 99 11.80 -6.35 1.79
C PHE A 99 12.41 -5.26 0.90
N ASP A 100 13.05 -4.28 1.52
CA ASP A 100 13.75 -3.24 0.78
C ASP A 100 15.01 -3.82 0.12
N ASN A 101 15.26 -3.49 -1.14
CA ASN A 101 16.43 -3.93 -1.89
C ASN A 101 17.75 -3.37 -1.31
N SER A 102 17.72 -2.27 -0.57
CA SER A 102 18.88 -1.72 0.13
C SER A 102 19.44 -2.66 1.21
N ASP A 103 18.67 -3.68 1.58
CA ASP A 103 18.99 -4.60 2.67
C ASP A 103 19.50 -5.97 2.21
N THR A 104 19.77 -6.13 0.91
CA THR A 104 20.18 -7.45 0.34
C THR A 104 21.29 -8.14 1.12
N GLY A 105 22.27 -7.41 1.62
CA GLY A 105 23.37 -7.95 2.43
C GLY A 105 22.98 -8.46 3.83
N LYS A 106 21.76 -8.17 4.30
CA LYS A 106 21.25 -8.65 5.60
C LYS A 106 20.56 -10.01 5.53
N PHE A 107 20.32 -10.51 4.31
CA PHE A 107 19.61 -11.75 4.09
C PHE A 107 20.57 -12.91 3.87
N THR A 108 20.67 -13.77 4.87
CA THR A 108 21.42 -15.03 4.77
C THR A 108 20.69 -16.01 3.87
N ASP A 109 21.38 -17.04 3.40
CA ASP A 109 20.79 -18.11 2.58
C ASP A 109 19.62 -18.80 3.31
N ASP A 110 19.72 -18.95 4.63
CA ASP A 110 18.63 -19.50 5.45
C ASP A 110 17.39 -18.63 5.41
N ILE A 111 17.52 -17.31 5.60
CA ILE A 111 16.39 -16.37 5.50
C ILE A 111 15.81 -16.39 4.09
N ARG A 112 16.64 -16.41 3.05
CA ARG A 112 16.19 -16.49 1.66
C ARG A 112 15.42 -17.77 1.37
N ALA A 113 15.90 -18.91 1.87
CA ALA A 113 15.22 -20.20 1.75
C ALA A 113 13.85 -20.17 2.45
N ARG A 114 13.77 -19.58 3.64
CA ARG A 114 12.49 -19.43 4.37
C ARG A 114 11.51 -18.53 3.62
N ILE A 115 11.97 -17.42 3.05
CA ILE A 115 11.13 -16.55 2.20
C ILE A 115 10.59 -17.31 1.00
N SER A 116 11.45 -18.11 0.31
CA SER A 116 11.05 -18.92 -0.85
C SER A 116 9.98 -19.96 -0.52
N SER A 117 9.90 -20.39 0.74
CA SER A 117 8.88 -21.34 1.19
C SER A 117 7.54 -20.69 1.54
N MET A 118 7.46 -19.38 1.59
CA MET A 118 6.23 -18.67 1.90
C MET A 118 5.27 -18.64 0.70
N PRO A 119 4.00 -18.95 0.89
CA PRO A 119 3.03 -18.91 -0.21
C PRO A 119 2.87 -17.51 -0.82
N GLY A 120 3.00 -17.44 -2.14
CA GLY A 120 2.81 -16.20 -2.91
C GLY A 120 3.99 -15.23 -2.86
N TRP A 121 5.10 -15.57 -2.19
CA TRP A 121 6.31 -14.76 -2.19
C TRP A 121 7.19 -15.07 -3.40
N ALA A 122 7.73 -14.03 -4.00
CA ALA A 122 8.70 -14.09 -5.08
C ALA A 122 10.04 -13.50 -4.64
N GLN A 123 11.11 -13.92 -5.28
CA GLN A 123 12.46 -13.40 -5.08
C GLN A 123 13.12 -13.13 -6.43
N THR A 124 14.01 -12.16 -6.46
CA THR A 124 14.90 -11.91 -7.58
C THR A 124 16.33 -11.71 -7.06
N GLU A 125 17.28 -11.58 -7.97
CA GLU A 125 18.64 -11.21 -7.60
C GLU A 125 18.71 -9.91 -6.79
N TRP A 126 17.81 -8.95 -7.13
CA TRP A 126 17.77 -7.60 -6.55
C TRP A 126 16.82 -7.47 -5.36
N TRP A 127 15.78 -8.31 -5.29
CA TRP A 127 14.76 -8.28 -4.25
C TRP A 127 14.85 -9.51 -3.36
N PRO A 128 15.16 -9.33 -2.05
CA PRO A 128 15.21 -10.45 -1.10
C PRO A 128 13.91 -11.23 -1.00
N GLY A 129 12.78 -10.56 -1.18
CA GLY A 129 11.46 -11.16 -1.22
C GLY A 129 10.35 -10.12 -1.27
N TRP A 130 9.30 -10.41 -2.01
CA TRP A 130 8.12 -9.57 -2.14
C TRP A 130 6.89 -10.41 -2.49
N LYS A 131 5.71 -9.85 -2.21
CA LYS A 131 4.42 -10.47 -2.48
C LYS A 131 3.42 -9.41 -2.93
N SER A 132 2.70 -9.66 -4.01
CA SER A 132 1.57 -8.82 -4.42
C SER A 132 0.44 -8.97 -3.41
N LEU A 133 -0.17 -7.85 -3.03
CA LEU A 133 -1.35 -7.83 -2.18
C LEU A 133 -2.62 -8.04 -3.03
N PRO A 134 -3.67 -8.66 -2.48
CA PRO A 134 -4.90 -8.90 -3.22
C PRO A 134 -5.54 -7.60 -3.73
N ARG A 135 -5.84 -7.52 -5.02
CA ARG A 135 -6.47 -6.35 -5.66
C ARG A 135 -7.78 -5.94 -5.00
N ALA A 136 -8.56 -6.92 -4.57
CA ALA A 136 -9.86 -6.67 -3.92
C ALA A 136 -9.76 -5.85 -2.62
N ILE A 137 -8.56 -5.69 -2.07
CA ILE A 137 -8.34 -5.03 -0.78
C ILE A 137 -7.57 -3.72 -0.95
N LEU A 138 -6.79 -3.60 -2.02
CA LEU A 138 -5.93 -2.44 -2.28
C LEU A 138 -6.10 -1.92 -3.72
N ASN A 139 -7.24 -2.20 -4.32
CA ASN A 139 -7.64 -1.52 -5.54
C ASN A 139 -8.20 -0.14 -5.14
N TRP A 140 -7.41 0.90 -5.38
CA TRP A 140 -7.75 2.28 -5.01
C TRP A 140 -8.84 2.87 -5.92
N ASP A 141 -9.93 2.14 -6.12
CA ASP A 141 -11.12 2.67 -6.73
C ASP A 141 -11.96 3.48 -5.73
N GLY A 142 -12.99 4.15 -6.24
CA GLY A 142 -13.84 4.99 -5.42
C GLY A 142 -14.57 4.22 -4.32
N ASP A 143 -14.92 2.97 -4.59
CA ASP A 143 -15.63 2.12 -3.63
C ASP A 143 -14.70 1.75 -2.46
N PHE A 144 -13.47 1.32 -2.73
CA PHE A 144 -12.48 1.06 -1.70
C PHE A 144 -12.19 2.29 -0.83
N LEU A 145 -12.03 3.46 -1.46
CA LEU A 145 -11.75 4.70 -0.74
C LEU A 145 -12.92 5.10 0.15
N ALA A 146 -14.15 4.95 -0.33
CA ALA A 146 -15.37 5.23 0.41
C ALA A 146 -15.52 4.27 1.60
N ASP A 147 -15.43 2.98 1.38
CA ASP A 147 -15.52 1.94 2.41
C ASP A 147 -14.48 2.15 3.51
N TYR A 148 -13.25 2.48 3.11
CA TYR A 148 -12.19 2.78 4.06
C TYR A 148 -12.50 4.00 4.94
N LEU A 149 -13.05 5.06 4.35
CA LEU A 149 -13.41 6.29 5.07
C LEU A 149 -14.65 6.10 5.95
N ASP A 150 -15.64 5.34 5.49
CA ASP A 150 -16.91 5.07 6.21
C ASP A 150 -16.77 4.09 7.38
N GLY A 151 -15.65 3.39 7.46
CA GLY A 151 -15.29 2.66 8.68
C GLY A 151 -15.08 1.17 8.56
N ASP A 152 -15.14 0.56 7.39
CA ASP A 152 -14.71 -0.84 7.20
C ASP A 152 -13.19 -0.98 7.06
N LYS A 153 -12.51 -0.24 7.92
CA LYS A 153 -11.05 -0.18 8.01
C LYS A 153 -10.43 -1.49 8.46
N ARG A 154 -11.20 -2.34 9.12
CA ARG A 154 -10.69 -3.52 9.81
C ARG A 154 -10.03 -4.47 8.83
N HIS A 155 -10.69 -4.73 7.72
CA HIS A 155 -10.25 -5.75 6.78
C HIS A 155 -8.87 -5.43 6.15
N VAL A 156 -8.66 -4.21 5.70
CA VAL A 156 -7.39 -3.77 5.12
C VAL A 156 -6.26 -3.80 6.15
N LEU A 157 -6.51 -3.26 7.33
CA LEU A 157 -5.50 -3.19 8.38
C LEU A 157 -5.16 -4.57 8.94
N ASP A 158 -6.15 -5.46 9.07
CA ASP A 158 -5.93 -6.82 9.55
C ASP A 158 -5.07 -7.61 8.56
N LEU A 159 -5.34 -7.47 7.25
CA LEU A 159 -4.50 -8.07 6.21
C LEU A 159 -3.05 -7.58 6.27
N LEU A 160 -2.85 -6.26 6.33
CA LEU A 160 -1.51 -5.69 6.39
C LEU A 160 -0.76 -6.15 7.66
N LEU A 161 -1.46 -6.24 8.80
CA LEU A 161 -0.89 -6.74 10.05
C LEU A 161 -0.53 -8.23 9.96
N GLU A 162 -1.34 -9.05 9.32
CA GLU A 162 -1.04 -10.47 9.10
C GLU A 162 0.22 -10.64 8.26
N GLU A 163 0.37 -9.89 7.16
CA GLU A 163 1.56 -9.93 6.34
C GLU A 163 2.81 -9.44 7.09
N ILE A 164 2.70 -8.37 7.89
CA ILE A 164 3.81 -7.88 8.72
C ILE A 164 4.21 -8.92 9.79
N LYS A 165 3.25 -9.60 10.42
CA LYS A 165 3.54 -10.69 11.36
C LYS A 165 4.19 -11.88 10.68
N ALA A 166 3.75 -12.25 9.47
CA ALA A 166 4.38 -13.29 8.68
C ALA A 166 5.86 -12.95 8.39
N ILE A 167 6.14 -11.71 8.00
CA ILE A 167 7.52 -11.22 7.81
C ILE A 167 8.30 -11.27 9.12
N GLN A 168 7.72 -10.83 10.23
CA GLN A 168 8.38 -10.85 11.54
C GLN A 168 8.81 -12.26 11.96
N SER A 169 8.04 -13.28 11.63
CA SER A 169 8.39 -14.67 11.93
C SER A 169 9.65 -15.17 11.21
N LEU A 170 10.08 -14.49 10.16
CA LEU A 170 11.31 -14.79 9.41
C LEU A 170 12.54 -14.13 10.03
N MET A 171 12.34 -13.08 10.82
CA MET A 171 13.44 -12.31 11.40
C MET A 171 14.10 -13.05 12.56
N PRO A 172 15.40 -12.84 12.78
CA PRO A 172 16.08 -13.31 13.99
C PRO A 172 15.39 -12.77 15.25
N GLN A 173 15.15 -13.64 16.21
CA GLN A 173 14.58 -13.28 17.50
C GLN A 173 15.60 -12.63 18.42
#